data_ad4325d4ca7356d01f5f78bbad418786
#
_entry.id   ad4325d4ca7356d01f5f78bbad418786
#
_cell.length_a   1.000
_cell.length_b   1.000
_cell.length_c   1.000
_cell.angle_alpha   90.00
_cell.angle_beta   90.00
_cell.angle_gamma   90.00
#
_symmetry.space_group_name_H-M   'P 1'
#
loop_
_entity.id
_entity.type
_entity.pdbx_description
1 polymer ?
#
loop_
_entity_poly.entity_id
_entity_poly.type
_entity_poly.pdbx_seq_one_letter_code
_entity_poly.pdbx_strand_id
1 'polypeptide(L)'
;MQLYKRISLILAFAATFSVTLTAQVAVAPSKARTIVDEMSRAMDKVITCTGRVKRLERIEGKMESGDLKFRVNSKPRKIYVYNITPDEGAELLYVDGWNGNKVFVHPNKFPWVNVSLSPNSSELLDKQHHNLFAVGFDYSNGIVKHLLSKYGHEFDKYVTYGGQQKWYGKMMDVIKIKYDNYKIENYTVLAGEDLFKIDTKLHVPAYKLMELNPSISDFFDVKAGQVIKVPNVYAPKITIFVDPELHLPIVQIIEDEKGIFEKYEYSELKINPRFNTMEFNEDNEEYGF
;
A
#
# COMPACT_ATOMS: atom_id res chain seq x y z
N MET A 1 -25.91 39.23 -84.97
CA MET A 1 -26.06 38.00 -84.19
C MET A 1 -24.93 37.99 -83.14
N GLN A 2 -25.20 38.62 -81.98
CA GLN A 2 -24.18 38.86 -80.93
C GLN A 2 -24.42 37.88 -79.81
N LEU A 3 -23.35 37.12 -79.44
CA LEU A 3 -23.33 36.17 -78.32
C LEU A 3 -22.90 36.93 -77.06
N TYR A 4 -23.83 37.05 -76.09
CA TYR A 4 -23.45 37.56 -74.73
C TYR A 4 -22.87 36.43 -73.85
N LYS A 5 -21.57 36.59 -73.52
CA LYS A 5 -20.93 35.78 -72.45
C LYS A 5 -21.28 36.32 -71.11
N ARG A 6 -22.02 35.55 -70.30
CA ARG A 6 -22.22 35.84 -68.89
C ARG A 6 -21.03 35.36 -68.10
N ILE A 7 -20.33 36.23 -67.41
CA ILE A 7 -19.26 35.91 -66.43
C ILE A 7 -19.97 35.84 -65.08
N SER A 8 -19.98 34.64 -64.48
CA SER A 8 -20.44 34.43 -63.12
C SER A 8 -19.23 34.60 -62.17
N LEU A 9 -19.30 35.62 -61.32
CA LEU A 9 -18.32 35.89 -60.26
C LEU A 9 -18.67 35.04 -59.04
N ILE A 10 -17.89 34.02 -58.72
CA ILE A 10 -18.01 33.22 -57.49
C ILE A 10 -17.19 33.90 -56.41
N LEU A 11 -17.87 34.56 -55.47
CA LEU A 11 -17.25 35.06 -54.21
C LEU A 11 -17.05 33.85 -53.26
N ALA A 12 -15.81 33.41 -53.07
CA ALA A 12 -15.46 32.47 -52.04
C ALA A 12 -15.32 33.21 -50.70
N PHE A 13 -16.25 32.98 -49.78
CA PHE A 13 -16.13 33.44 -48.38
C PHE A 13 -15.22 32.52 -47.63
N ALA A 14 -13.98 32.92 -47.37
CA ALA A 14 -13.06 32.21 -46.49
C ALA A 14 -13.40 32.55 -45.04
N ALA A 15 -14.13 31.65 -44.35
CA ALA A 15 -14.35 31.75 -42.91
C ALA A 15 -13.07 31.32 -42.20
N THR A 16 -12.31 32.25 -41.65
CA THR A 16 -11.17 31.95 -40.76
C THR A 16 -11.71 31.55 -39.39
N PHE A 17 -11.68 30.25 -39.12
CA PHE A 17 -11.91 29.73 -37.74
C PHE A 17 -10.67 30.03 -36.91
N SER A 18 -10.70 31.06 -36.05
CA SER A 18 -9.69 31.28 -35.01
C SER A 18 -9.94 30.31 -33.87
N VAL A 19 -9.17 29.22 -33.84
CA VAL A 19 -9.13 28.32 -32.69
C VAL A 19 -8.32 29.03 -31.62
N THR A 20 -8.98 29.61 -30.63
CA THR A 20 -8.34 30.09 -29.40
C THR A 20 -7.92 28.89 -28.56
N LEU A 21 -6.65 28.54 -28.65
CA LEU A 21 -6.03 27.56 -27.77
C LEU A 21 -5.92 28.23 -26.38
N THR A 22 -6.89 27.99 -25.50
CA THR A 22 -6.74 28.35 -24.09
C THR A 22 -5.70 27.41 -23.49
N ALA A 23 -4.48 27.89 -23.34
CA ALA A 23 -3.47 27.21 -22.58
C ALA A 23 -3.99 27.07 -21.13
N GLN A 24 -4.32 25.88 -20.72
CA GLN A 24 -4.70 25.57 -19.35
C GLN A 24 -3.44 25.77 -18.50
N VAL A 25 -3.40 26.83 -17.71
CA VAL A 25 -2.31 27.10 -16.78
C VAL A 25 -2.27 25.92 -15.79
N ALA A 26 -1.25 25.10 -15.90
CA ALA A 26 -1.03 24.01 -14.95
C ALA A 26 -0.80 24.62 -13.56
N VAL A 27 -1.73 24.42 -12.65
CA VAL A 27 -1.56 24.82 -11.25
C VAL A 27 -0.43 23.98 -10.66
N ALA A 28 0.57 24.65 -10.08
CA ALA A 28 1.67 23.93 -9.42
C ALA A 28 1.13 23.06 -8.29
N PRO A 29 1.66 21.83 -8.11
CA PRO A 29 1.21 20.93 -7.06
C PRO A 29 1.46 21.56 -5.68
N SER A 30 0.58 21.27 -4.73
CA SER A 30 0.74 21.69 -3.34
C SER A 30 2.01 21.09 -2.73
N LYS A 31 2.54 21.71 -1.66
CA LYS A 31 3.67 21.14 -0.91
C LYS A 31 3.38 19.72 -0.45
N ALA A 32 2.17 19.45 0.03
CA ALA A 32 1.75 18.13 0.44
C ALA A 32 1.81 17.13 -0.73
N ARG A 33 1.27 17.51 -1.89
CA ARG A 33 1.31 16.69 -3.09
C ARG A 33 2.75 16.40 -3.53
N THR A 34 3.61 17.41 -3.53
CA THR A 34 5.04 17.25 -3.87
C THR A 34 5.70 16.20 -2.98
N ILE A 35 5.49 16.28 -1.66
CA ILE A 35 6.04 15.29 -0.70
C ILE A 35 5.49 13.88 -0.97
N VAL A 36 4.19 13.73 -1.27
CA VAL A 36 3.61 12.42 -1.60
C VAL A 36 4.19 11.85 -2.89
N ASP A 37 4.37 12.69 -3.92
CA ASP A 37 4.96 12.26 -5.19
C ASP A 37 6.44 11.86 -5.01
N GLU A 38 7.21 12.59 -4.18
CA GLU A 38 8.59 12.25 -3.82
C GLU A 38 8.65 10.95 -3.01
N MET A 39 7.76 10.79 -2.05
CA MET A 39 7.64 9.58 -1.24
C MET A 39 7.36 8.35 -2.10
N SER A 40 6.41 8.44 -3.03
CA SER A 40 6.11 7.33 -3.95
C SER A 40 7.31 6.98 -4.83
N ARG A 41 8.01 8.00 -5.38
CA ARG A 41 9.24 7.78 -6.16
C ARG A 41 10.39 7.21 -5.33
N ALA A 42 10.50 7.57 -4.06
CA ALA A 42 11.51 7.03 -3.16
C ALA A 42 11.24 5.55 -2.86
N MET A 43 9.99 5.21 -2.55
CA MET A 43 9.57 3.81 -2.33
C MET A 43 9.82 2.94 -3.57
N ASP A 44 9.63 3.45 -4.79
CA ASP A 44 9.95 2.72 -6.05
C ASP A 44 11.42 2.37 -6.20
N LYS A 45 12.31 3.13 -5.58
CA LYS A 45 13.76 2.92 -5.65
C LYS A 45 14.28 1.95 -4.58
N VAL A 46 13.43 1.53 -3.66
CA VAL A 46 13.81 0.55 -2.63
C VAL A 46 13.76 -0.85 -3.23
N ILE A 47 14.93 -1.39 -3.59
CA ILE A 47 15.05 -2.76 -4.11
C ILE A 47 15.31 -3.73 -2.97
N THR A 48 16.21 -3.36 -2.05
CA THR A 48 16.50 -4.11 -0.84
C THR A 48 16.33 -3.22 0.38
N CYS A 49 15.89 -3.79 1.48
CA CYS A 49 15.70 -3.05 2.72
C CYS A 49 15.87 -3.96 3.93
N THR A 50 16.51 -3.46 4.98
CA THR A 50 16.43 -4.03 6.31
C THR A 50 15.90 -3.00 7.28
N GLY A 51 15.29 -3.45 8.35
CA GLY A 51 14.80 -2.54 9.37
C GLY A 51 14.05 -3.26 10.49
N ARG A 52 13.45 -2.44 11.31
CA ARG A 52 12.54 -2.85 12.36
C ARG A 52 11.22 -2.13 12.17
N VAL A 53 10.11 -2.82 12.34
CA VAL A 53 8.78 -2.23 12.32
C VAL A 53 8.01 -2.61 13.59
N LYS A 54 7.46 -1.59 14.24
CA LYS A 54 6.44 -1.76 15.28
C LYS A 54 5.09 -1.55 14.65
N ARG A 55 4.17 -2.46 14.90
CA ARG A 55 2.78 -2.37 14.47
C ARG A 55 1.84 -2.28 15.65
N LEU A 56 0.72 -1.62 15.44
CA LEU A 56 -0.42 -1.56 16.35
C LEU A 56 -1.67 -1.65 15.47
N GLU A 57 -2.47 -2.70 15.63
CA GLU A 57 -3.62 -3.01 14.77
C GLU A 57 -4.84 -3.32 15.62
N ARG A 58 -6.02 -2.87 15.19
CA ARG A 58 -7.27 -3.16 15.89
C ARG A 58 -7.88 -4.46 15.36
N ILE A 59 -7.76 -5.53 16.12
CA ILE A 59 -8.30 -6.85 15.83
C ILE A 59 -9.49 -7.12 16.77
N GLU A 60 -10.67 -7.38 16.23
CA GLU A 60 -11.89 -7.65 17.01
C GLU A 60 -12.15 -6.60 18.12
N GLY A 61 -11.86 -5.33 17.80
CA GLY A 61 -12.03 -4.21 18.73
C GLY A 61 -10.94 -4.03 19.79
N LYS A 62 -9.92 -4.89 19.82
CA LYS A 62 -8.76 -4.80 20.71
C LYS A 62 -7.54 -4.35 19.95
N MET A 63 -6.66 -3.59 20.61
CA MET A 63 -5.39 -3.17 20.02
C MET A 63 -4.34 -4.25 20.24
N GLU A 64 -3.90 -4.88 19.14
CA GLU A 64 -2.83 -5.86 19.11
C GLU A 64 -1.54 -5.19 18.64
N SER A 65 -0.44 -5.44 19.33
CA SER A 65 0.88 -4.87 19.00
C SER A 65 1.83 -5.94 18.52
N GLY A 66 2.75 -5.56 17.64
CA GLY A 66 3.85 -6.40 17.19
C GLY A 66 5.11 -5.58 16.98
N ASP A 67 6.25 -6.24 17.10
CA ASP A 67 7.57 -5.67 16.87
C ASP A 67 8.43 -6.74 16.19
N LEU A 68 9.00 -6.42 15.05
CA LEU A 68 9.77 -7.35 14.26
C LEU A 68 10.94 -6.68 13.53
N LYS A 69 12.00 -7.44 13.29
CA LYS A 69 13.07 -7.09 12.35
C LYS A 69 12.80 -7.76 11.02
N PHE A 70 13.16 -7.09 9.93
CA PHE A 70 12.94 -7.63 8.60
C PHE A 70 14.13 -7.41 7.67
N ARG A 71 14.21 -8.29 6.67
CA ARG A 71 15.04 -8.16 5.47
C ARG A 71 14.13 -8.42 4.27
N VAL A 72 14.18 -7.54 3.28
CA VAL A 72 13.34 -7.62 2.08
C VAL A 72 14.19 -7.40 0.83
N ASN A 73 13.96 -8.22 -0.17
CA ASN A 73 14.34 -7.98 -1.57
C ASN A 73 13.04 -7.95 -2.39
N SER A 74 12.81 -6.85 -3.12
CA SER A 74 11.55 -6.64 -3.83
C SER A 74 11.41 -7.47 -5.09
N LYS A 75 12.53 -7.71 -5.82
CA LYS A 75 12.51 -8.45 -7.10
C LYS A 75 13.80 -9.28 -7.30
N PRO A 76 13.74 -10.62 -7.33
CA PRO A 76 12.58 -11.45 -6.96
C PRO A 76 12.17 -11.23 -5.51
N ARG A 77 10.90 -11.45 -5.18
CA ARG A 77 10.41 -11.21 -3.82
C ARG A 77 11.06 -12.20 -2.85
N LYS A 78 11.77 -11.66 -1.84
CA LYS A 78 12.34 -12.44 -0.74
C LYS A 78 12.12 -11.66 0.54
N ILE A 79 11.72 -12.35 1.59
CA ILE A 79 11.40 -11.74 2.87
C ILE A 79 11.92 -12.65 3.98
N TYR A 80 12.67 -12.07 4.90
CA TYR A 80 12.98 -12.68 6.17
C TYR A 80 12.45 -11.80 7.30
N VAL A 81 11.83 -12.40 8.30
CA VAL A 81 11.30 -11.73 9.49
C VAL A 81 11.78 -12.47 10.73
N TYR A 82 12.21 -11.71 11.72
CA TYR A 82 12.46 -12.14 13.08
C TYR A 82 11.49 -11.41 14.01
N ASN A 83 10.64 -12.13 14.71
CA ASN A 83 9.71 -11.56 15.68
C ASN A 83 10.40 -11.22 16.99
N ILE A 84 10.18 -10.01 17.50
CA ILE A 84 10.62 -9.54 18.81
C ILE A 84 9.46 -9.70 19.80
N THR A 85 8.25 -9.31 19.39
CA THR A 85 7.00 -9.50 20.14
C THR A 85 5.82 -9.64 19.15
N PRO A 86 4.78 -10.42 19.52
CA PRO A 86 4.62 -11.24 20.74
C PRO A 86 5.39 -12.55 20.74
N ASP A 87 5.71 -13.11 19.58
CA ASP A 87 6.34 -14.44 19.45
C ASP A 87 7.86 -14.31 19.29
N GLU A 88 8.56 -13.82 20.33
CA GLU A 88 10.01 -13.60 20.30
C GLU A 88 10.77 -14.86 19.87
N GLY A 89 11.65 -14.70 18.87
CA GLY A 89 12.43 -15.80 18.31
C GLY A 89 11.73 -16.58 17.20
N ALA A 90 10.45 -16.31 16.90
CA ALA A 90 9.84 -16.90 15.72
C ALA A 90 10.36 -16.23 14.44
N GLU A 91 10.73 -17.06 13.46
CA GLU A 91 11.30 -16.59 12.20
C GLU A 91 10.45 -17.04 11.01
N LEU A 92 10.41 -16.18 9.99
CA LEU A 92 9.70 -16.45 8.75
C LEU A 92 10.61 -16.17 7.56
N LEU A 93 10.69 -17.12 6.64
CA LEU A 93 11.44 -16.98 5.40
C LEU A 93 10.55 -17.27 4.20
N TYR A 94 10.48 -16.31 3.28
CA TYR A 94 9.82 -16.47 1.99
C TYR A 94 10.80 -16.12 0.86
N VAL A 95 10.88 -16.98 -0.12
CA VAL A 95 11.65 -16.76 -1.34
C VAL A 95 10.79 -17.15 -2.53
N ASP A 96 10.56 -16.21 -3.43
CA ASP A 96 9.77 -16.44 -4.64
C ASP A 96 10.35 -17.58 -5.48
N GLY A 97 9.49 -18.53 -5.86
CA GLY A 97 9.87 -19.75 -6.59
C GLY A 97 10.47 -20.87 -5.72
N TRP A 98 10.73 -20.64 -4.44
CA TRP A 98 11.25 -21.64 -3.50
C TRP A 98 10.14 -22.16 -2.56
N ASN A 99 10.31 -23.39 -2.02
CA ASN A 99 9.40 -24.02 -1.07
C ASN A 99 7.92 -24.05 -1.52
N GLY A 100 7.69 -24.12 -2.85
CA GLY A 100 6.33 -24.06 -3.41
C GLY A 100 5.61 -22.73 -3.16
N ASN A 101 6.35 -21.62 -3.05
CA ASN A 101 5.85 -20.29 -2.68
C ASN A 101 5.16 -20.25 -1.31
N LYS A 102 5.60 -21.11 -0.39
CA LYS A 102 5.18 -21.12 1.01
C LYS A 102 6.19 -20.37 1.87
N VAL A 103 5.70 -19.83 2.98
CA VAL A 103 6.55 -19.29 4.05
C VAL A 103 7.12 -20.45 4.86
N PHE A 104 8.44 -20.49 5.00
CA PHE A 104 9.12 -21.39 5.91
C PHE A 104 9.18 -20.72 7.27
N VAL A 105 8.69 -21.39 8.30
CA VAL A 105 8.45 -20.84 9.63
C VAL A 105 9.24 -21.65 10.65
N HIS A 106 10.10 -20.96 11.41
CA HIS A 106 10.67 -21.49 12.65
C HIS A 106 9.82 -20.96 13.82
N PRO A 107 9.05 -21.83 14.51
CA PRO A 107 8.22 -21.39 15.62
C PRO A 107 9.08 -21.26 16.90
N ASN A 108 8.73 -20.29 17.76
CA ASN A 108 9.35 -20.13 19.07
C ASN A 108 8.74 -21.03 20.18
N LYS A 109 7.83 -21.92 19.79
CA LYS A 109 7.05 -22.77 20.70
C LYS A 109 6.79 -24.15 20.09
N PHE A 110 6.28 -25.09 20.93
CA PHE A 110 5.85 -26.39 20.43
C PHE A 110 5.01 -26.25 19.15
N PRO A 111 5.27 -27.04 18.09
CA PRO A 111 6.02 -28.33 18.11
C PRO A 111 7.56 -28.23 17.93
N TRP A 112 8.20 -27.06 17.95
CA TRP A 112 9.67 -26.86 17.81
C TRP A 112 10.24 -27.42 16.51
N VAL A 113 9.42 -27.58 15.50
CA VAL A 113 9.82 -28.03 14.16
C VAL A 113 9.43 -26.99 13.13
N ASN A 114 10.28 -26.81 12.14
CA ASN A 114 9.99 -25.91 11.04
C ASN A 114 8.80 -26.40 10.25
N VAL A 115 7.94 -25.48 9.83
CA VAL A 115 6.75 -25.77 9.03
C VAL A 115 6.65 -24.87 7.81
N SER A 116 5.97 -25.35 6.76
CA SER A 116 5.73 -24.59 5.53
C SER A 116 4.26 -24.22 5.45
N LEU A 117 3.96 -22.93 5.56
CA LEU A 117 2.60 -22.39 5.57
C LEU A 117 2.31 -21.54 4.33
N SER A 118 1.05 -21.50 3.89
CA SER A 118 0.62 -20.52 2.89
C SER A 118 0.85 -19.10 3.43
N PRO A 119 1.33 -18.12 2.64
CA PRO A 119 1.43 -16.72 3.09
C PRO A 119 0.13 -16.12 3.62
N ASN A 120 -1.00 -16.70 3.20
CA ASN A 120 -2.35 -16.29 3.58
C ASN A 120 -3.03 -17.29 4.52
N SER A 121 -2.27 -18.15 5.21
CA SER A 121 -2.86 -19.08 6.17
C SER A 121 -3.33 -18.36 7.43
N SER A 122 -4.37 -18.90 8.08
CA SER A 122 -4.92 -18.35 9.33
C SER A 122 -3.88 -18.25 10.44
N GLU A 123 -2.92 -19.19 10.48
CA GLU A 123 -1.85 -19.21 11.48
C GLU A 123 -0.89 -18.02 11.34
N LEU A 124 -0.63 -17.58 10.09
CA LEU A 124 0.23 -16.41 9.82
C LEU A 124 -0.54 -15.09 9.92
N LEU A 125 -1.85 -15.15 9.81
CA LEU A 125 -2.73 -13.96 9.85
C LEU A 125 -3.38 -13.73 11.21
N ASP A 126 -3.13 -14.63 12.17
CA ASP A 126 -3.65 -14.46 13.52
C ASP A 126 -3.19 -13.11 14.10
N LYS A 127 -4.16 -12.31 14.56
CA LYS A 127 -3.94 -11.01 15.20
C LYS A 127 -3.15 -10.00 14.37
N GLN A 128 -3.35 -10.00 13.04
CA GLN A 128 -2.78 -8.98 12.17
C GLN A 128 -3.65 -8.68 10.94
N HIS A 129 -3.52 -7.47 10.40
CA HIS A 129 -4.30 -7.01 9.25
C HIS A 129 -3.76 -7.54 7.92
N HIS A 130 -2.46 -7.73 7.82
CA HIS A 130 -1.75 -7.96 6.57
C HIS A 130 -0.91 -9.23 6.62
N ASN A 131 -0.79 -9.87 5.48
CA ASN A 131 0.14 -10.96 5.30
C ASN A 131 1.60 -10.47 5.19
N LEU A 132 2.53 -11.42 5.12
CA LEU A 132 3.97 -11.16 5.03
C LEU A 132 4.38 -10.22 3.88
N PHE A 133 3.61 -10.16 2.79
CA PHE A 133 3.94 -9.32 1.63
C PHE A 133 3.76 -7.81 1.88
N ALA A 134 3.11 -7.42 2.96
CA ALA A 134 3.02 -6.02 3.34
C ALA A 134 4.30 -5.48 4.02
N VAL A 135 5.24 -6.37 4.40
CA VAL A 135 6.53 -5.97 4.97
C VAL A 135 7.36 -5.23 3.93
N GLY A 136 7.93 -4.10 4.32
CA GLY A 136 8.65 -3.18 3.43
C GLY A 136 7.75 -2.06 2.90
N PHE A 137 8.03 -1.57 1.70
CA PHE A 137 7.36 -0.38 1.17
C PHE A 137 6.48 -0.64 -0.08
N ASP A 138 6.56 -1.83 -0.68
CA ASP A 138 5.86 -2.13 -1.94
C ASP A 138 4.34 -2.05 -1.80
N TYR A 139 3.79 -2.61 -0.71
CA TYR A 139 2.34 -2.59 -0.45
C TYR A 139 1.83 -1.16 -0.24
N SER A 140 2.46 -0.40 0.64
CA SER A 140 2.09 1.01 0.90
C SER A 140 2.21 1.86 -0.36
N ASN A 141 3.26 1.64 -1.18
CA ASN A 141 3.42 2.35 -2.44
C ASN A 141 2.35 2.00 -3.48
N GLY A 142 1.90 0.75 -3.49
CA GLY A 142 0.77 0.31 -4.32
C GLY A 142 -0.50 1.12 -4.01
N ILE A 143 -0.81 1.31 -2.72
CA ILE A 143 -1.94 2.14 -2.28
C ILE A 143 -1.77 3.59 -2.71
N VAL A 144 -0.59 4.20 -2.47
CA VAL A 144 -0.30 5.59 -2.86
C VAL A 144 -0.46 5.78 -4.37
N LYS A 145 0.11 4.89 -5.19
CA LYS A 145 -0.03 4.93 -6.65
C LYS A 145 -1.47 4.80 -7.13
N HIS A 146 -2.23 3.90 -6.49
CA HIS A 146 -3.65 3.76 -6.80
C HIS A 146 -4.40 5.07 -6.53
N LEU A 147 -4.18 5.70 -5.38
CA LEU A 147 -4.83 6.96 -5.01
C LEU A 147 -4.41 8.10 -5.95
N LEU A 148 -3.13 8.23 -6.27
CA LEU A 148 -2.63 9.20 -7.24
C LEU A 148 -3.25 9.01 -8.63
N SER A 149 -3.38 7.76 -9.09
CA SER A 149 -4.01 7.42 -10.36
C SER A 149 -5.52 7.68 -10.35
N LYS A 150 -6.21 7.28 -9.27
CA LYS A 150 -7.66 7.40 -9.12
C LYS A 150 -8.14 8.84 -9.10
N TYR A 151 -7.42 9.70 -8.40
CA TYR A 151 -7.83 11.09 -8.19
C TYR A 151 -7.10 12.10 -9.07
N GLY A 152 -5.94 11.76 -9.64
CA GLY A 152 -5.16 12.69 -10.45
C GLY A 152 -4.91 14.02 -9.73
N HIS A 153 -5.33 15.14 -10.35
CA HIS A 153 -5.24 16.48 -9.74
C HIS A 153 -6.21 16.68 -8.56
N GLU A 154 -7.32 15.94 -8.51
CA GLU A 154 -8.26 16.00 -7.41
C GLU A 154 -7.68 15.51 -6.09
N PHE A 155 -6.57 14.76 -6.12
CA PHE A 155 -5.89 14.27 -4.91
C PHE A 155 -5.45 15.43 -4.01
N ASP A 156 -5.12 16.60 -4.57
CA ASP A 156 -4.76 17.79 -3.80
C ASP A 156 -5.87 18.27 -2.85
N LYS A 157 -7.14 17.92 -3.11
CA LYS A 157 -8.26 18.23 -2.22
C LYS A 157 -8.27 17.43 -0.93
N TYR A 158 -7.62 16.27 -0.94
CA TYR A 158 -7.62 15.34 0.18
C TYR A 158 -6.33 15.39 0.99
N VAL A 159 -5.26 15.95 0.45
CA VAL A 159 -3.94 15.96 1.07
C VAL A 159 -3.57 17.34 1.62
N THR A 160 -3.07 17.39 2.85
CA THR A 160 -2.60 18.61 3.49
C THR A 160 -1.24 18.42 4.13
N TYR A 161 -0.41 19.48 4.10
CA TYR A 161 0.84 19.50 4.84
C TYR A 161 0.60 19.92 6.28
N GLY A 162 0.90 19.03 7.23
CA GLY A 162 0.71 19.24 8.67
C GLY A 162 1.88 19.90 9.38
N GLY A 163 2.86 20.43 8.62
CA GLY A 163 4.09 20.99 9.19
C GLY A 163 5.14 19.92 9.46
N GLN A 164 6.11 20.26 10.31
CA GLN A 164 7.13 19.31 10.76
C GLN A 164 6.89 18.93 12.21
N GLN A 165 7.16 17.67 12.53
CA GLN A 165 7.05 17.14 13.88
C GLN A 165 8.28 16.28 14.20
N LYS A 166 8.78 16.42 15.43
CA LYS A 166 9.91 15.63 15.91
C LYS A 166 9.48 14.19 16.20
N TRP A 167 10.20 13.23 15.64
CA TRP A 167 10.00 11.80 15.87
C TRP A 167 11.35 11.12 16.11
N TYR A 168 11.53 10.44 17.24
CA TYR A 168 12.82 9.87 17.68
C TYR A 168 14.04 10.77 17.43
N GLY A 169 13.90 12.06 17.74
CA GLY A 169 15.00 13.02 17.63
C GLY A 169 15.15 13.71 16.27
N LYS A 170 14.54 13.20 15.19
CA LYS A 170 14.59 13.74 13.83
C LYS A 170 13.30 14.50 13.49
N MET A 171 13.43 15.61 12.76
CA MET A 171 12.25 16.34 12.24
C MET A 171 11.73 15.61 11.01
N MET A 172 10.43 15.31 11.02
CA MET A 172 9.71 14.65 9.93
C MET A 172 8.69 15.59 9.32
N ASP A 173 8.49 15.53 8.01
CA ASP A 173 7.38 16.20 7.35
C ASP A 173 6.08 15.40 7.60
N VAL A 174 5.02 16.09 8.02
CA VAL A 174 3.74 15.45 8.31
C VAL A 174 2.77 15.67 7.17
N ILE A 175 2.28 14.57 6.59
CA ILE A 175 1.23 14.56 5.59
C ILE A 175 -0.05 14.03 6.22
N LYS A 176 -1.15 14.76 6.02
CA LYS A 176 -2.49 14.32 6.43
C LYS A 176 -3.36 14.14 5.21
N ILE A 177 -4.00 12.99 5.10
CA ILE A 177 -4.96 12.67 4.04
C ILE A 177 -6.31 12.50 4.71
N LYS A 178 -7.34 13.17 4.19
CA LYS A 178 -8.71 13.08 4.68
C LYS A 178 -9.68 12.97 3.52
N TYR A 179 -10.48 11.91 3.52
CA TYR A 179 -11.51 11.68 2.52
C TYR A 179 -12.89 12.00 3.11
N ASP A 180 -13.41 13.20 2.84
CA ASP A 180 -14.76 13.61 3.30
C ASP A 180 -15.89 12.83 2.59
N ASN A 181 -15.56 12.19 1.46
CA ASN A 181 -16.46 11.33 0.69
C ASN A 181 -16.22 9.83 0.96
N TYR A 182 -15.56 9.49 2.07
CA TYR A 182 -15.45 8.09 2.50
C TYR A 182 -16.84 7.48 2.69
N LYS A 183 -17.07 6.32 2.13
CA LYS A 183 -18.33 5.58 2.22
C LYS A 183 -18.10 4.09 2.03
N ILE A 184 -19.04 3.32 2.54
CA ILE A 184 -19.13 1.88 2.31
C ILE A 184 -20.08 1.63 1.15
N GLU A 185 -19.63 0.84 0.18
CA GLU A 185 -20.35 0.50 -1.05
C GLU A 185 -20.62 -1.02 -1.10
N ASN A 186 -21.52 -1.41 -1.99
CA ASN A 186 -21.75 -2.83 -2.30
C ASN A 186 -20.79 -3.25 -3.42
N TYR A 187 -20.19 -4.43 -3.25
CA TYR A 187 -19.35 -5.07 -4.25
C TYR A 187 -19.86 -6.49 -4.51
N THR A 188 -20.04 -6.86 -5.77
CA THR A 188 -20.39 -8.22 -6.15
C THR A 188 -19.10 -9.01 -6.40
N VAL A 189 -18.86 -10.03 -5.60
CA VAL A 189 -17.70 -10.92 -5.71
C VAL A 189 -17.72 -11.63 -7.07
N LEU A 190 -16.59 -11.57 -7.79
CA LEU A 190 -16.43 -12.24 -9.08
C LEU A 190 -15.96 -13.68 -8.91
N ALA A 191 -16.09 -14.49 -9.97
CA ALA A 191 -15.61 -15.86 -9.94
C ALA A 191 -14.11 -15.93 -9.68
N GLY A 192 -13.71 -16.72 -8.69
CA GLY A 192 -12.33 -16.96 -8.28
C GLY A 192 -11.70 -15.85 -7.44
N GLU A 193 -12.47 -14.83 -7.00
CA GLU A 193 -12.00 -13.87 -6.00
C GLU A 193 -12.08 -14.44 -4.58
N ASP A 194 -11.15 -14.00 -3.75
CA ASP A 194 -11.10 -14.06 -2.29
C ASP A 194 -10.85 -12.66 -1.75
N LEU A 195 -10.88 -12.44 -0.44
CA LEU A 195 -10.70 -11.09 0.12
C LEU A 195 -9.31 -10.50 -0.17
N PHE A 196 -8.26 -11.30 -0.35
CA PHE A 196 -6.93 -10.79 -0.73
C PHE A 196 -6.88 -10.33 -2.18
N LYS A 197 -7.57 -11.01 -3.09
CA LYS A 197 -7.68 -10.57 -4.49
C LYS A 197 -8.51 -9.29 -4.60
N ILE A 198 -9.56 -9.17 -3.78
CA ILE A 198 -10.37 -7.94 -3.70
C ILE A 198 -9.55 -6.80 -3.08
N ASP A 199 -8.77 -7.04 -2.01
CA ASP A 199 -7.79 -6.09 -1.45
C ASP A 199 -6.84 -5.58 -2.53
N THR A 200 -6.16 -6.50 -3.22
CA THR A 200 -5.22 -6.15 -4.30
C THR A 200 -5.88 -5.32 -5.41
N LYS A 201 -7.12 -5.64 -5.77
CA LYS A 201 -7.86 -4.96 -6.84
C LYS A 201 -8.37 -3.58 -6.44
N LEU A 202 -8.89 -3.45 -5.22
CA LEU A 202 -9.50 -2.23 -4.72
C LEU A 202 -8.55 -1.38 -3.88
N HIS A 203 -7.40 -1.92 -3.51
CA HIS A 203 -6.45 -1.33 -2.56
C HIS A 203 -7.11 -0.95 -1.23
N VAL A 204 -7.84 -1.91 -0.64
CA VAL A 204 -8.51 -1.79 0.66
C VAL A 204 -8.16 -3.01 1.51
N PRO A 205 -7.88 -2.87 2.82
CA PRO A 205 -7.37 -3.98 3.62
C PRO A 205 -8.32 -5.18 3.65
N ALA A 206 -7.82 -6.39 3.38
CA ALA A 206 -8.63 -7.62 3.43
C ALA A 206 -9.29 -7.78 4.81
N TYR A 207 -8.59 -7.45 5.89
CA TYR A 207 -9.15 -7.47 7.24
C TYR A 207 -10.33 -6.50 7.39
N LYS A 208 -10.28 -5.29 6.80
CA LYS A 208 -11.40 -4.34 6.82
C LYS A 208 -12.61 -4.89 6.07
N LEU A 209 -12.39 -5.62 4.98
CA LEU A 209 -13.48 -6.29 4.26
C LEU A 209 -14.16 -7.34 5.15
N MET A 210 -13.38 -8.13 5.88
CA MET A 210 -13.91 -9.12 6.83
C MET A 210 -14.66 -8.43 8.00
N GLU A 211 -14.09 -7.37 8.59
CA GLU A 211 -14.74 -6.59 9.66
C GLU A 211 -16.09 -5.97 9.24
N LEU A 212 -16.22 -5.54 7.98
CA LEU A 212 -17.45 -4.98 7.43
C LEU A 212 -18.51 -6.03 7.08
N ASN A 213 -18.12 -7.30 7.01
CA ASN A 213 -18.99 -8.41 6.60
C ASN A 213 -18.94 -9.55 7.62
N PRO A 214 -19.60 -9.44 8.79
CA PRO A 214 -19.50 -10.43 9.88
C PRO A 214 -19.96 -11.84 9.55
N SER A 215 -20.64 -12.04 8.41
CA SER A 215 -21.02 -13.36 7.89
C SER A 215 -19.86 -14.08 7.19
N ILE A 216 -18.74 -13.41 6.93
CA ILE A 216 -17.54 -13.98 6.33
C ILE A 216 -16.64 -14.42 7.48
N SER A 217 -16.40 -15.73 7.59
CA SER A 217 -15.67 -16.34 8.70
C SER A 217 -14.15 -16.32 8.52
N ASP A 218 -13.67 -16.29 7.27
CA ASP A 218 -12.26 -16.17 6.93
C ASP A 218 -12.07 -15.48 5.56
N PHE A 219 -10.82 -15.20 5.20
CA PHE A 219 -10.47 -14.45 3.99
C PHE A 219 -10.84 -15.17 2.68
N PHE A 220 -11.17 -16.47 2.71
CA PHE A 220 -11.50 -17.28 1.55
C PHE A 220 -12.99 -17.65 1.50
N ASP A 221 -13.76 -17.33 2.55
CA ASP A 221 -15.19 -17.68 2.67
C ASP A 221 -16.08 -16.65 1.94
N VAL A 222 -15.79 -16.44 0.65
CA VAL A 222 -16.62 -15.62 -0.25
C VAL A 222 -16.96 -16.40 -1.52
N LYS A 223 -18.14 -16.13 -2.11
CA LYS A 223 -18.64 -16.86 -3.28
C LYS A 223 -18.96 -15.90 -4.42
N ALA A 224 -18.72 -16.33 -5.65
CA ALA A 224 -19.13 -15.58 -6.85
C ALA A 224 -20.63 -15.24 -6.78
N GLY A 225 -20.94 -13.96 -7.07
CA GLY A 225 -22.30 -13.40 -6.99
C GLY A 225 -22.69 -12.94 -5.58
N GLN A 226 -21.92 -13.23 -4.54
CA GLN A 226 -22.16 -12.69 -3.20
C GLN A 226 -21.95 -11.18 -3.20
N VAL A 227 -22.86 -10.43 -2.57
CA VAL A 227 -22.72 -8.99 -2.37
C VAL A 227 -22.11 -8.73 -1.00
N ILE A 228 -20.97 -8.07 -0.97
CA ILE A 228 -20.25 -7.69 0.25
C ILE A 228 -20.12 -6.17 0.37
N LYS A 229 -19.85 -5.69 1.58
CA LYS A 229 -19.56 -4.29 1.89
C LYS A 229 -18.07 -4.03 1.71
N VAL A 230 -17.74 -2.98 0.95
CA VAL A 230 -16.35 -2.54 0.72
C VAL A 230 -16.23 -1.04 0.93
N PRO A 231 -15.11 -0.52 1.46
CA PRO A 231 -14.87 0.91 1.50
C PRO A 231 -14.45 1.40 0.11
N ASN A 232 -14.81 2.64 -0.24
CA ASN A 232 -14.45 3.24 -1.53
C ASN A 232 -12.98 3.71 -1.61
N VAL A 233 -12.29 3.83 -0.48
CA VAL A 233 -10.85 4.09 -0.33
C VAL A 233 -10.32 3.37 0.89
N TYR A 234 -8.99 3.29 1.03
CA TYR A 234 -8.31 2.55 2.08
C TYR A 234 -8.80 2.89 3.49
N ALA A 235 -8.87 4.18 3.82
CA ALA A 235 -9.37 4.68 5.10
C ALA A 235 -9.83 6.16 4.97
N PRO A 236 -10.71 6.65 5.85
CA PRO A 236 -11.14 8.06 5.85
C PRO A 236 -10.04 9.04 6.26
N LYS A 237 -9.10 8.63 7.11
CA LYS A 237 -7.99 9.47 7.56
C LYS A 237 -6.68 8.70 7.60
N ILE A 238 -5.63 9.31 7.09
CA ILE A 238 -4.27 8.78 7.14
C ILE A 238 -3.33 9.92 7.53
N THR A 239 -2.45 9.68 8.50
CA THR A 239 -1.36 10.59 8.87
C THR A 239 -0.05 9.87 8.62
N ILE A 240 0.84 10.50 7.85
CA ILE A 240 2.15 9.94 7.47
C ILE A 240 3.24 10.90 7.93
N PHE A 241 4.25 10.37 8.63
CA PHE A 241 5.48 11.07 8.93
C PHE A 241 6.52 10.64 7.90
N VAL A 242 6.91 11.57 7.06
CA VAL A 242 7.85 11.33 5.97
C VAL A 242 9.23 11.85 6.37
N ASP A 243 10.24 11.01 6.27
CA ASP A 243 11.63 11.40 6.47
C ASP A 243 12.06 12.34 5.34
N PRO A 244 12.50 13.59 5.64
CA PRO A 244 12.82 14.57 4.60
C PRO A 244 14.09 14.26 3.81
N GLU A 245 14.95 13.34 4.27
CA GLU A 245 16.17 12.93 3.58
C GLU A 245 15.96 11.66 2.76
N LEU A 246 15.28 10.67 3.34
CA LEU A 246 14.97 9.39 2.68
C LEU A 246 13.73 9.49 1.79
N HIS A 247 12.85 10.45 2.04
CA HIS A 247 11.51 10.57 1.47
C HIS A 247 10.67 9.31 1.69
N LEU A 248 10.90 8.56 2.78
CA LEU A 248 10.16 7.34 3.09
C LEU A 248 9.14 7.57 4.21
N PRO A 249 8.00 6.85 4.21
CA PRO A 249 6.99 6.93 5.26
C PRO A 249 7.46 6.16 6.50
N ILE A 250 7.98 6.89 7.48
CA ILE A 250 8.54 6.32 8.71
C ILE A 250 7.44 5.97 9.71
N VAL A 251 6.39 6.79 9.79
CA VAL A 251 5.21 6.49 10.61
C VAL A 251 3.97 6.61 9.75
N GLN A 252 3.11 5.62 9.85
CA GLN A 252 1.82 5.60 9.18
C GLN A 252 0.75 5.37 10.24
N ILE A 253 -0.22 6.27 10.34
CA ILE A 253 -1.36 6.18 11.27
C ILE A 253 -2.61 6.21 10.43
N ILE A 254 -3.36 5.14 10.46
CA ILE A 254 -4.60 4.97 9.71
C ILE A 254 -5.76 4.94 10.70
N GLU A 255 -6.75 5.78 10.47
CA GLU A 255 -7.92 5.91 11.33
C GLU A 255 -9.19 5.67 10.53
N ASP A 256 -10.14 5.00 11.15
CA ASP A 256 -11.51 4.86 10.68
C ASP A 256 -12.51 5.55 11.65
N GLU A 257 -13.80 5.24 11.52
CA GLU A 257 -14.85 5.77 12.37
C GLU A 257 -14.75 5.36 13.84
N LYS A 258 -13.95 4.31 14.15
CA LYS A 258 -13.72 3.78 15.50
C LYS A 258 -12.40 4.27 16.12
N GLY A 259 -11.67 5.16 15.43
CA GLY A 259 -10.35 5.66 15.85
C GLY A 259 -9.20 4.97 15.11
N ILE A 260 -8.07 4.74 15.78
CA ILE A 260 -6.92 4.08 15.16
C ILE A 260 -7.33 2.68 14.71
N PHE A 261 -7.22 2.45 13.39
CA PHE A 261 -7.38 1.14 12.76
C PHE A 261 -6.06 0.40 12.76
N GLU A 262 -4.99 1.07 12.31
CA GLU A 262 -3.63 0.52 12.32
C GLU A 262 -2.57 1.63 12.39
N LYS A 263 -1.40 1.29 12.92
CA LYS A 263 -0.24 2.16 12.97
C LYS A 263 1.04 1.36 12.77
N TYR A 264 1.94 1.91 11.96
CA TYR A 264 3.27 1.32 11.68
C TYR A 264 4.36 2.35 11.95
N GLU A 265 5.42 1.92 12.61
CA GLU A 265 6.59 2.74 12.93
C GLU A 265 7.86 2.01 12.50
N TYR A 266 8.53 2.55 11.51
CA TYR A 266 9.78 2.00 10.98
C TYR A 266 10.98 2.64 11.67
N SER A 267 11.98 1.81 11.96
CA SER A 267 13.27 2.24 12.54
C SER A 267 14.41 1.34 12.05
N GLU A 268 15.63 1.72 12.35
CA GLU A 268 16.85 0.95 12.01
C GLU A 268 16.94 0.64 10.50
N LEU A 269 16.37 1.49 9.65
CA LEU A 269 16.30 1.27 8.21
C LEU A 269 17.68 1.36 7.56
N LYS A 270 18.00 0.35 6.73
CA LYS A 270 19.08 0.40 5.74
C LYS A 270 18.45 0.21 4.37
N ILE A 271 18.59 1.21 3.52
CA ILE A 271 17.99 1.24 2.18
C ILE A 271 19.02 0.80 1.15
N ASN A 272 18.62 -0.15 0.32
CA ASN A 272 19.43 -0.75 -0.74
C ASN A 272 20.78 -1.34 -0.25
N PRO A 273 20.82 -2.03 0.92
CA PRO A 273 22.02 -2.77 1.30
C PRO A 273 22.30 -3.88 0.28
N ARG A 274 23.58 -4.22 0.12
CA ARG A 274 23.95 -5.43 -0.62
C ARG A 274 23.74 -6.64 0.28
N PHE A 275 22.93 -7.58 -0.18
CA PHE A 275 22.75 -8.86 0.48
C PHE A 275 23.73 -9.88 -0.08
N ASN A 276 24.24 -10.75 0.78
CA ASN A 276 24.97 -11.96 0.38
C ASN A 276 23.99 -13.10 0.03
N THR A 277 24.49 -14.21 -0.45
CA THR A 277 23.64 -15.35 -0.88
C THR A 277 22.93 -16.04 0.28
N MET A 278 23.42 -15.88 1.52
CA MET A 278 22.87 -16.51 2.72
C MET A 278 21.74 -15.70 3.37
N GLU A 279 21.58 -14.41 3.02
CA GLU A 279 20.57 -13.53 3.64
C GLU A 279 19.11 -14.03 3.52
N PHE A 280 18.84 -14.89 2.53
CA PHE A 280 17.52 -15.49 2.32
C PHE A 280 17.65 -17.00 2.11
N ASN A 281 18.51 -17.64 2.90
CA ASN A 281 18.74 -19.07 2.89
C ASN A 281 18.43 -19.64 4.28
N GLU A 282 17.74 -20.77 4.34
CA GLU A 282 17.45 -21.50 5.58
C GLU A 282 18.72 -21.98 6.30
N ASP A 283 19.81 -22.21 5.55
CA ASP A 283 21.11 -22.61 6.09
C ASP A 283 21.94 -21.43 6.64
N ASN A 284 21.36 -20.23 6.76
CA ASN A 284 22.07 -19.09 7.35
C ASN A 284 22.33 -19.36 8.85
N GLU A 285 23.59 -19.37 9.25
CA GLU A 285 24.03 -19.68 10.63
C GLU A 285 23.46 -18.71 11.70
N GLU A 286 22.97 -17.52 11.29
CA GLU A 286 22.34 -16.55 12.19
C GLU A 286 20.85 -16.85 12.44
N TYR A 287 20.25 -17.80 11.70
CA TYR A 287 18.83 -18.12 11.78
C TYR A 287 18.56 -19.38 12.58
N GLY A 288 17.35 -19.53 13.09
CA GLY A 288 16.93 -20.67 13.87
C GLY A 288 16.37 -21.86 13.07
N PHE A 289 16.31 -21.75 11.73
CA PHE A 289 15.72 -22.79 10.86
C PHE A 289 16.39 -24.16 10.96
#